data_787cefdfc6e5dd70137b6203f3e9c102
#
_entry.id   787cefdfc6e5dd70137b6203f3e9c102
#
_cell.length_a   1.000
_cell.length_b   1.000
_cell.length_c   1.000
_cell.angle_alpha   90.00
_cell.angle_beta   90.00
_cell.angle_gamma   90.00
#
_symmetry.space_group_name_H-M   'P 1'
#
loop_
_entity.id
_entity.type
_entity.pdbx_description
1 polymer ?
#
loop_
_entity_poly.entity_id
_entity_poly.type
_entity_poly.pdbx_seq_one_letter_code
_entity_poly.pdbx_strand_id
1 'polypeptide(L)'
;VVAALALPIALYLFMYREGRMGTGMFVWLVVLFLTVAVWLFRSAFKLQPFSFLMGIVALFAVAELFVMPYIGSFVSNSDPKSISATRENPELQPLPFYHSKDEVLRIELVYEAHKKIGDMDLSNKEEIIKALPFVLISQKPAEQLIPDSIRKDLNLRFIDCYDNNRWAKGHKRYDSVFISNVTIVEPIKEQ
;
A
#
# COMPACT_ATOMS: atom_id res chain seq x y z
N VAL A 1 -11.67 -9.17 32.56
CA VAL A 1 -11.93 -7.79 33.01
C VAL A 1 -10.74 -6.88 32.64
N VAL A 2 -9.50 -7.19 33.05
CA VAL A 2 -8.32 -6.36 32.79
C VAL A 2 -8.16 -6.08 31.29
N ALA A 3 -8.29 -7.09 30.42
CA ALA A 3 -8.21 -6.91 28.96
C ALA A 3 -9.28 -5.94 28.43
N ALA A 4 -10.52 -6.02 28.93
CA ALA A 4 -11.61 -5.15 28.51
C ALA A 4 -11.38 -3.67 28.91
N LEU A 5 -10.62 -3.42 29.97
CA LEU A 5 -10.24 -2.07 30.40
C LEU A 5 -8.96 -1.57 29.69
N ALA A 6 -8.04 -2.47 29.35
CA ALA A 6 -6.81 -2.12 28.65
C ALA A 6 -7.05 -1.77 27.17
N LEU A 7 -8.02 -2.39 26.50
CA LEU A 7 -8.34 -2.15 25.10
C LEU A 7 -8.71 -0.68 24.78
N PRO A 8 -9.56 0.02 25.54
CA PRO A 8 -9.82 1.44 25.32
C PRO A 8 -8.57 2.32 25.42
N ILE A 9 -7.66 1.98 26.34
CA ILE A 9 -6.39 2.72 26.52
C ILE A 9 -5.50 2.49 25.30
N ALA A 10 -5.37 1.24 24.84
CA ALA A 10 -4.63 0.91 23.64
C ALA A 10 -5.21 1.61 22.39
N LEU A 11 -6.54 1.60 22.24
CA LEU A 11 -7.23 2.32 21.16
C LEU A 11 -6.95 3.83 21.19
N TYR A 12 -6.95 4.43 22.39
CA TYR A 12 -6.59 5.83 22.54
C TYR A 12 -5.18 6.12 22.07
N LEU A 13 -4.20 5.36 22.58
CA LEU A 13 -2.78 5.61 22.31
C LEU A 13 -2.38 5.35 20.84
N PHE A 14 -2.90 4.27 20.26
CA PHE A 14 -2.43 3.81 18.94
C PHE A 14 -3.34 4.24 17.77
N MET A 15 -4.59 4.60 18.04
CA MET A 15 -5.56 4.89 16.99
C MET A 15 -6.12 6.30 17.05
N TYR A 16 -6.66 6.71 18.18
CA TYR A 16 -7.31 8.01 18.31
C TYR A 16 -6.29 9.16 18.33
N ARG A 17 -5.27 9.05 19.17
CA ARG A 17 -4.20 10.05 19.28
C ARG A 17 -3.46 10.28 17.95
N GLU A 18 -3.30 9.24 17.16
CA GLU A 18 -2.66 9.29 15.84
C GLU A 18 -3.60 9.80 14.72
N GLY A 19 -4.80 10.23 15.07
CA GLY A 19 -5.78 10.75 14.10
C GLY A 19 -6.40 9.71 13.15
N ARG A 20 -6.23 8.43 13.46
CA ARG A 20 -6.58 7.31 12.61
C ARG A 20 -7.99 6.78 12.83
N MET A 21 -8.63 7.24 13.89
CA MET A 21 -9.99 6.90 14.24
C MET A 21 -10.78 8.18 14.57
N GLY A 22 -11.96 8.32 13.97
CA GLY A 22 -12.84 9.45 14.25
C GLY A 22 -13.36 9.43 15.69
N THR A 23 -13.56 10.62 16.27
CA THR A 23 -13.99 10.80 17.69
C THR A 23 -15.27 10.04 17.99
N GLY A 24 -16.26 10.05 17.11
CA GLY A 24 -17.53 9.34 17.32
C GLY A 24 -17.34 7.83 17.47
N MET A 25 -16.52 7.23 16.59
CA MET A 25 -16.22 5.80 16.62
C MET A 25 -15.42 5.43 17.87
N PHE A 26 -14.44 6.25 18.25
CA PHE A 26 -13.67 6.05 19.47
C PHE A 26 -14.56 6.03 20.71
N VAL A 27 -15.41 7.05 20.89
CA VAL A 27 -16.32 7.15 22.03
C VAL A 27 -17.27 5.94 22.08
N TRP A 28 -17.82 5.55 20.92
CA TRP A 28 -18.71 4.40 20.82
C TRP A 28 -18.02 3.10 21.26
N LEU A 29 -16.79 2.85 20.82
CA LEU A 29 -16.00 1.67 21.22
C LEU A 29 -15.66 1.69 22.70
N VAL A 30 -15.30 2.85 23.27
CA VAL A 30 -15.04 2.99 24.72
C VAL A 30 -16.27 2.60 25.51
N VAL A 31 -17.46 3.11 25.16
CA VAL A 31 -18.72 2.78 25.81
C VAL A 31 -18.99 1.27 25.73
N LEU A 32 -18.78 0.68 24.56
CA LEU A 32 -19.02 -0.73 24.31
C LEU A 32 -18.09 -1.63 25.14
N PHE A 33 -16.79 -1.32 25.18
CA PHE A 33 -15.82 -2.05 26.01
C PHE A 33 -16.10 -1.90 27.51
N LEU A 34 -16.49 -0.72 27.96
CA LEU A 34 -16.88 -0.49 29.36
C LEU A 34 -18.12 -1.29 29.71
N THR A 35 -19.12 -1.36 28.83
CA THR A 35 -20.33 -2.18 29.04
C THR A 35 -19.97 -3.66 29.19
N VAL A 36 -19.12 -4.19 28.31
CA VAL A 36 -18.64 -5.57 28.40
C VAL A 36 -17.81 -5.79 29.66
N ALA A 37 -16.98 -4.84 30.07
CA ALA A 37 -16.19 -4.91 31.29
C ALA A 37 -17.09 -4.99 32.56
N VAL A 38 -18.13 -4.14 32.62
CA VAL A 38 -19.11 -4.15 33.69
C VAL A 38 -19.88 -5.49 33.72
N TRP A 39 -20.27 -6.01 32.57
CA TRP A 39 -20.92 -7.32 32.46
C TRP A 39 -20.02 -8.43 32.97
N LEU A 40 -18.77 -8.52 32.53
CA LEU A 40 -17.79 -9.51 32.99
C LEU A 40 -17.56 -9.42 34.50
N PHE A 41 -17.41 -8.20 35.04
CA PHE A 41 -17.20 -7.96 36.43
C PHE A 41 -18.40 -8.47 37.27
N ARG A 42 -19.63 -8.08 36.89
CA ARG A 42 -20.87 -8.55 37.60
C ARG A 42 -21.03 -10.05 37.52
N SER A 43 -20.75 -10.68 36.38
CA SER A 43 -20.86 -12.13 36.20
C SER A 43 -19.84 -12.88 37.07
N ALA A 44 -18.61 -12.36 37.16
CA ALA A 44 -17.58 -12.92 38.03
C ALA A 44 -17.98 -12.84 39.52
N PHE A 45 -18.45 -11.65 39.97
CA PHE A 45 -18.90 -11.47 41.36
C PHE A 45 -20.11 -12.34 41.75
N LYS A 46 -21.03 -12.55 40.80
CA LYS A 46 -22.21 -13.38 41.02
C LYS A 46 -21.97 -14.87 40.81
N LEU A 47 -20.72 -15.27 40.56
CA LEU A 47 -20.34 -16.66 40.25
C LEU A 47 -21.21 -17.31 39.15
N GLN A 48 -21.50 -16.56 38.08
CA GLN A 48 -22.31 -16.99 36.95
C GLN A 48 -21.41 -17.40 35.77
N PRO A 49 -20.93 -18.66 35.70
CA PRO A 49 -19.89 -19.05 34.72
C PRO A 49 -20.37 -18.93 33.30
N PHE A 50 -21.62 -19.24 33.00
CA PHE A 50 -22.17 -19.11 31.64
C PHE A 50 -22.24 -17.65 31.18
N SER A 51 -22.74 -16.75 32.05
CA SER A 51 -22.81 -15.32 31.76
C SER A 51 -21.40 -14.71 31.58
N PHE A 52 -20.44 -15.18 32.35
CA PHE A 52 -19.04 -14.77 32.22
C PHE A 52 -18.42 -15.22 30.88
N LEU A 53 -18.67 -16.48 30.47
CA LEU A 53 -18.26 -17.00 29.19
C LEU A 53 -18.84 -16.18 28.02
N MET A 54 -20.13 -15.86 28.08
CA MET A 54 -20.80 -15.04 27.09
C MET A 54 -20.21 -13.63 27.02
N GLY A 55 -19.81 -13.06 28.16
CA GLY A 55 -19.10 -11.78 28.21
C GLY A 55 -17.71 -11.84 27.51
N ILE A 56 -16.98 -12.95 27.63
CA ILE A 56 -15.72 -13.17 26.91
C ILE A 56 -15.98 -13.25 25.41
N VAL A 57 -16.97 -14.01 24.98
CA VAL A 57 -17.35 -14.11 23.55
C VAL A 57 -17.71 -12.73 23.00
N ALA A 58 -18.50 -11.94 23.75
CA ALA A 58 -18.85 -10.58 23.37
C ALA A 58 -17.61 -9.67 23.24
N LEU A 59 -16.63 -9.80 24.14
CA LEU A 59 -15.38 -9.05 24.08
C LEU A 59 -14.60 -9.34 22.79
N PHE A 60 -14.46 -10.63 22.46
CA PHE A 60 -13.80 -11.03 21.22
C PHE A 60 -14.57 -10.57 19.97
N ALA A 61 -15.90 -10.72 19.98
CA ALA A 61 -16.73 -10.26 18.86
C ALA A 61 -16.59 -8.75 18.63
N VAL A 62 -16.56 -7.94 19.68
CA VAL A 62 -16.32 -6.50 19.57
C VAL A 62 -14.93 -6.21 19.02
N ALA A 63 -13.90 -6.90 19.50
CA ALA A 63 -12.55 -6.73 19.01
C ALA A 63 -12.43 -7.10 17.52
N GLU A 64 -12.95 -8.24 17.10
CA GLU A 64 -12.89 -8.71 15.71
C GLU A 64 -13.69 -7.82 14.76
N LEU A 65 -14.91 -7.46 15.12
CA LEU A 65 -15.80 -6.73 14.21
C LEU A 65 -15.45 -5.24 14.09
N PHE A 66 -14.91 -4.64 15.15
CA PHE A 66 -14.75 -3.18 15.20
C PHE A 66 -13.30 -2.72 15.38
N VAL A 67 -12.39 -3.52 15.90
CA VAL A 67 -10.99 -3.14 16.11
C VAL A 67 -10.09 -3.69 15.01
N MET A 68 -10.26 -4.98 14.66
CA MET A 68 -9.42 -5.63 13.66
C MET A 68 -9.43 -4.96 12.28
N PRO A 69 -10.55 -4.43 11.75
CA PRO A 69 -10.53 -3.69 10.49
C PRO A 69 -9.62 -2.46 10.52
N TYR A 70 -9.58 -1.75 11.66
CA TYR A 70 -8.67 -0.61 11.83
C TYR A 70 -7.21 -1.06 11.94
N ILE A 71 -6.93 -2.14 12.69
CA ILE A 71 -5.58 -2.71 12.76
C ILE A 71 -5.14 -3.18 11.38
N GLY A 72 -6.02 -3.83 10.64
CA GLY A 72 -5.75 -4.29 9.27
C GLY A 72 -5.25 -3.18 8.36
N SER A 73 -5.90 -2.01 8.38
CA SER A 73 -5.52 -0.85 7.56
C SER A 73 -4.14 -0.27 7.89
N PHE A 74 -3.58 -0.60 9.06
CA PHE A 74 -2.23 -0.22 9.46
C PHE A 74 -1.14 -1.16 8.99
N VAL A 75 -1.51 -2.42 8.92
CA VAL A 75 -0.56 -3.51 8.65
C VAL A 75 -0.53 -3.80 7.16
N SER A 76 -1.69 -3.76 6.53
CA SER A 76 -1.83 -4.04 5.10
C SER A 76 -2.06 -2.76 4.29
N ASN A 77 -1.54 -2.75 3.08
CA ASN A 77 -1.89 -1.75 2.09
C ASN A 77 -3.38 -1.89 1.74
N SER A 78 -4.16 -0.85 1.96
CA SER A 78 -5.61 -0.84 1.72
C SER A 78 -5.98 -0.79 0.24
N ASP A 79 -5.05 -0.38 -0.62
CA ASP A 79 -5.27 -0.23 -2.06
C ASP A 79 -3.99 -0.60 -2.83
N PRO A 80 -3.63 -1.90 -2.86
CA PRO A 80 -2.49 -2.35 -3.64
C PRO A 80 -2.82 -2.21 -5.13
N LYS A 81 -2.04 -1.37 -5.84
CA LYS A 81 -2.16 -1.19 -7.28
C LYS A 81 -1.19 -2.12 -8.00
N SER A 82 -1.72 -3.07 -8.76
CA SER A 82 -0.92 -3.92 -9.65
C SER A 82 -0.65 -3.24 -10.98
N ILE A 83 0.53 -3.46 -11.52
CA ILE A 83 0.91 -3.03 -12.89
C ILE A 83 0.01 -3.68 -13.97
N SER A 84 -0.78 -4.69 -13.63
CA SER A 84 -1.76 -5.29 -14.54
C SER A 84 -2.74 -4.29 -15.16
N ALA A 85 -3.01 -3.18 -14.49
CA ALA A 85 -3.82 -2.08 -15.01
C ALA A 85 -3.23 -1.44 -16.29
N THR A 86 -1.93 -1.57 -16.54
CA THR A 86 -1.31 -1.12 -17.80
C THR A 86 -1.82 -1.86 -19.04
N ARG A 87 -2.39 -3.05 -18.85
CA ARG A 87 -2.98 -3.84 -19.96
C ARG A 87 -4.20 -3.17 -20.58
N GLU A 88 -4.94 -2.41 -19.79
CA GLU A 88 -6.18 -1.75 -20.21
C GLU A 88 -5.89 -0.36 -20.82
N ASN A 89 -4.66 0.12 -20.72
CA ASN A 89 -4.29 1.41 -21.28
C ASN A 89 -3.88 1.27 -22.75
N PRO A 90 -4.70 1.78 -23.72
CA PRO A 90 -4.44 1.62 -25.15
C PRO A 90 -3.18 2.35 -25.63
N GLU A 91 -2.73 3.37 -24.92
CA GLU A 91 -1.50 4.09 -25.26
C GLU A 91 -0.24 3.28 -25.01
N LEU A 92 -0.27 2.41 -23.98
CA LEU A 92 0.88 1.61 -23.57
C LEU A 92 1.00 0.33 -24.41
N GLN A 93 -0.11 -0.14 -24.99
CA GLN A 93 -0.14 -1.41 -25.71
C GLN A 93 0.82 -1.51 -26.89
N PRO A 94 0.98 -0.49 -27.77
CA PRO A 94 1.87 -0.57 -28.93
C PRO A 94 3.35 -0.36 -28.57
N LEU A 95 3.65 0.13 -27.36
CA LEU A 95 5.00 0.52 -27.00
C LEU A 95 5.80 -0.67 -26.40
N PRO A 96 7.11 -0.75 -26.66
CA PRO A 96 8.00 -1.67 -25.98
C PRO A 96 8.20 -1.24 -24.52
N PHE A 97 8.36 -2.22 -23.63
CA PHE A 97 8.58 -1.99 -22.21
C PHE A 97 10.04 -2.24 -21.85
N TYR A 98 10.62 -1.30 -21.11
CA TYR A 98 11.99 -1.39 -20.62
C TYR A 98 12.06 -1.12 -19.12
N HIS A 99 13.11 -1.67 -18.51
CA HIS A 99 13.44 -1.52 -17.11
C HIS A 99 14.91 -1.06 -17.00
N SER A 100 15.24 -0.24 -15.99
CA SER A 100 16.63 0.18 -15.77
C SER A 100 17.52 -0.99 -15.41
N LYS A 101 18.69 -1.13 -16.02
CA LYS A 101 19.70 -2.14 -15.66
C LYS A 101 20.21 -2.00 -14.22
N ASP A 102 20.13 -0.78 -13.66
CA ASP A 102 20.60 -0.48 -12.30
C ASP A 102 19.62 -0.87 -11.21
N GLU A 103 18.40 -1.26 -11.58
CA GLU A 103 17.36 -1.69 -10.65
C GLU A 103 17.09 -3.19 -10.79
N VAL A 104 16.52 -3.81 -9.78
CA VAL A 104 16.16 -5.24 -9.82
C VAL A 104 14.80 -5.41 -10.49
N LEU A 105 14.77 -6.07 -11.65
CA LEU A 105 13.50 -6.45 -12.29
C LEU A 105 12.86 -7.62 -11.53
N ARG A 106 11.67 -7.39 -10.99
CA ARG A 106 10.86 -8.46 -10.42
C ARG A 106 10.15 -9.22 -11.54
N ILE A 107 10.31 -10.54 -11.57
CA ILE A 107 9.73 -11.38 -12.61
C ILE A 107 8.20 -11.31 -12.66
N GLU A 108 7.57 -11.01 -11.52
CA GLU A 108 6.12 -10.83 -11.42
C GLU A 108 5.62 -9.69 -12.30
N LEU A 109 6.41 -8.62 -12.50
CA LEU A 109 6.04 -7.50 -13.36
C LEU A 109 5.82 -7.92 -14.82
N VAL A 110 6.62 -8.86 -15.32
CA VAL A 110 6.49 -9.41 -16.67
C VAL A 110 5.16 -10.16 -16.82
N TYR A 111 4.81 -10.97 -15.81
CA TYR A 111 3.53 -11.69 -15.78
C TYR A 111 2.34 -10.75 -15.64
N GLU A 112 2.43 -9.80 -14.71
CA GLU A 112 1.35 -8.86 -14.43
C GLU A 112 1.09 -7.90 -15.59
N ALA A 113 2.14 -7.41 -16.26
CA ALA A 113 2.00 -6.54 -17.44
C ALA A 113 1.64 -7.31 -18.72
N HIS A 114 1.84 -8.64 -18.77
CA HIS A 114 1.74 -9.48 -19.98
C HIS A 114 2.60 -8.95 -21.15
N LYS A 115 3.72 -8.37 -20.83
CA LYS A 115 4.66 -7.77 -21.78
C LYS A 115 6.08 -8.28 -21.52
N LYS A 116 6.85 -8.43 -22.58
CA LYS A 116 8.29 -8.58 -22.44
C LYS A 116 8.86 -7.23 -21.98
N ILE A 117 9.60 -7.25 -20.86
CA ILE A 117 10.30 -6.09 -20.32
C ILE A 117 11.79 -6.30 -20.62
N GLY A 118 12.37 -5.43 -21.43
CA GLY A 118 13.79 -5.46 -21.74
C GLY A 118 14.59 -4.63 -20.74
N ASP A 119 15.87 -4.97 -20.57
CA ASP A 119 16.80 -4.13 -19.81
C ASP A 119 17.28 -2.97 -20.67
N MET A 120 17.49 -1.79 -20.06
CA MET A 120 17.99 -0.60 -20.71
C MET A 120 19.01 0.11 -19.84
N ASP A 121 20.11 0.51 -20.45
CA ASP A 121 21.08 1.38 -19.82
C ASP A 121 20.65 2.85 -19.98
N LEU A 122 20.12 3.42 -18.92
CA LEU A 122 19.62 4.81 -18.92
C LEU A 122 20.74 5.86 -18.96
N SER A 123 22.00 5.43 -18.85
CA SER A 123 23.18 6.31 -19.05
C SER A 123 23.64 6.34 -20.51
N ASN A 124 23.15 5.42 -21.33
CA ASN A 124 23.52 5.32 -22.75
C ASN A 124 22.50 6.05 -23.63
N LYS A 125 22.88 7.26 -24.10
CA LYS A 125 22.02 8.10 -24.96
C LYS A 125 21.63 7.42 -26.27
N GLU A 126 22.53 6.66 -26.88
CA GLU A 126 22.28 6.02 -28.19
C GLU A 126 21.24 4.89 -28.05
N GLU A 127 21.33 4.10 -26.96
CA GLU A 127 20.39 3.04 -26.67
C GLU A 127 18.98 3.60 -26.43
N ILE A 128 18.87 4.71 -25.69
CA ILE A 128 17.60 5.39 -25.42
C ILE A 128 16.98 5.90 -26.71
N ILE A 129 17.74 6.67 -27.52
CA ILE A 129 17.24 7.29 -28.76
C ILE A 129 16.75 6.23 -29.74
N LYS A 130 17.46 5.11 -29.85
CA LYS A 130 17.10 4.00 -30.76
C LYS A 130 15.79 3.32 -30.36
N ALA A 131 15.48 3.31 -29.08
CA ALA A 131 14.29 2.63 -28.56
C ALA A 131 13.03 3.50 -28.54
N LEU A 132 13.14 4.81 -28.73
CA LEU A 132 11.99 5.74 -28.64
C LEU A 132 10.92 5.46 -29.71
N PRO A 133 9.63 5.62 -29.38
CA PRO A 133 9.09 5.81 -28.03
C PRO A 133 8.95 4.48 -27.27
N PHE A 134 9.10 4.53 -25.95
CA PHE A 134 8.98 3.34 -25.10
C PHE A 134 8.37 3.64 -23.73
N VAL A 135 7.99 2.58 -23.01
CA VAL A 135 7.53 2.64 -21.61
C VAL A 135 8.67 2.25 -20.70
N LEU A 136 9.04 3.14 -19.81
CA LEU A 136 9.99 2.86 -18.73
C LEU A 136 9.22 2.43 -17.47
N ILE A 137 9.58 1.26 -16.94
CA ILE A 137 9.12 0.78 -15.63
C ILE A 137 10.30 0.90 -14.66
N SER A 138 10.15 1.63 -13.57
CA SER A 138 11.23 1.88 -12.63
C SER A 138 10.75 2.00 -11.20
N GLN A 139 11.63 1.69 -10.23
CA GLN A 139 11.32 1.86 -8.81
C GLN A 139 11.33 3.33 -8.41
N LYS A 140 12.23 4.12 -9.01
CA LYS A 140 12.35 5.56 -8.81
C LYS A 140 11.70 6.32 -9.96
N PRO A 141 11.30 7.58 -9.77
CA PRO A 141 10.86 8.44 -10.87
C PRO A 141 11.91 8.51 -12.01
N ALA A 142 11.45 8.50 -13.26
CA ALA A 142 12.33 8.52 -14.43
C ALA A 142 13.30 9.71 -14.45
N GLU A 143 12.86 10.85 -13.89
CA GLU A 143 13.65 12.07 -13.77
C GLU A 143 14.90 11.91 -12.88
N GLN A 144 14.89 10.93 -11.97
CA GLN A 144 16.02 10.64 -11.09
C GLN A 144 16.99 9.61 -11.67
N LEU A 145 16.54 8.83 -12.66
CA LEU A 145 17.30 7.75 -13.27
C LEU A 145 18.00 8.20 -14.55
N ILE A 146 17.35 9.05 -15.33
CA ILE A 146 17.90 9.54 -16.60
C ILE A 146 18.74 10.78 -16.33
N PRO A 147 20.04 10.79 -16.71
CA PRO A 147 20.93 11.94 -16.53
C PRO A 147 20.38 13.21 -17.19
N ASP A 148 20.60 14.37 -16.59
CA ASP A 148 20.11 15.66 -17.09
C ASP A 148 20.58 15.98 -18.52
N SER A 149 21.79 15.51 -18.90
CA SER A 149 22.35 15.70 -20.23
C SER A 149 21.52 15.00 -21.32
N ILE A 150 20.90 13.88 -20.99
CA ILE A 150 20.06 13.09 -21.90
C ILE A 150 18.61 13.55 -21.80
N ARG A 151 18.14 13.82 -20.58
CA ARG A 151 16.75 14.21 -20.30
C ARG A 151 16.29 15.45 -21.05
N LYS A 152 17.20 16.37 -21.36
CA LYS A 152 16.91 17.60 -22.11
C LYS A 152 16.36 17.33 -23.53
N ASP A 153 16.68 16.18 -24.09
CA ASP A 153 16.26 15.79 -25.46
C ASP A 153 15.01 14.88 -25.43
N LEU A 154 14.46 14.61 -24.23
CA LEU A 154 13.36 13.67 -24.03
C LEU A 154 12.15 14.35 -23.41
N ASN A 155 10.98 13.91 -23.84
CA ASN A 155 9.70 14.20 -23.18
C ASN A 155 9.33 13.01 -22.27
N LEU A 156 9.33 13.24 -20.96
CA LEU A 156 8.97 12.23 -19.96
C LEU A 156 7.53 12.46 -19.52
N ARG A 157 6.64 11.54 -19.90
CA ARG A 157 5.24 11.60 -19.50
C ARG A 157 4.93 10.53 -18.47
N PHE A 158 4.86 10.93 -17.21
CA PHE A 158 4.44 10.06 -16.12
C PHE A 158 2.99 9.61 -16.32
N ILE A 159 2.73 8.32 -16.21
CA ILE A 159 1.41 7.73 -16.38
C ILE A 159 0.79 7.43 -15.01
N ASP A 160 1.43 6.55 -14.22
CA ASP A 160 0.94 6.19 -12.88
C ASP A 160 2.07 5.55 -12.06
N CYS A 161 1.81 5.45 -10.76
CA CYS A 161 2.65 4.73 -9.81
C CYS A 161 1.88 3.54 -9.26
N TYR A 162 2.38 2.35 -9.48
CA TYR A 162 1.82 1.09 -9.03
C TYR A 162 2.54 0.62 -7.78
N ASP A 163 1.84 0.55 -6.66
CA ASP A 163 2.35 0.10 -5.37
C ASP A 163 1.74 -1.25 -5.01
N ASN A 164 2.46 -2.32 -5.30
CA ASN A 164 2.04 -3.70 -5.03
C ASN A 164 2.53 -4.19 -3.65
N ASN A 165 2.87 -3.28 -2.75
CA ASN A 165 3.18 -3.64 -1.38
C ASN A 165 1.97 -4.23 -0.67
N ARG A 166 2.17 -5.34 0.05
CA ARG A 166 1.16 -5.88 0.97
C ARG A 166 1.06 -5.07 2.26
N TRP A 167 2.13 -4.37 2.62
CA TRP A 167 2.26 -3.65 3.88
C TRP A 167 1.96 -2.16 3.66
N ALA A 168 1.32 -1.54 4.64
CA ALA A 168 1.04 -0.12 4.60
C ALA A 168 2.33 0.71 4.56
N LYS A 169 2.29 1.86 3.89
CA LYS A 169 3.40 2.80 3.83
C LYS A 169 3.83 3.21 5.24
N GLY A 170 5.14 3.07 5.52
CA GLY A 170 5.71 3.30 6.86
C GLY A 170 5.82 2.05 7.73
N HIS A 171 5.25 0.91 7.32
CA HIS A 171 5.50 -0.35 8.00
C HIS A 171 6.93 -0.85 7.73
N LYS A 172 7.58 -1.49 8.73
CA LYS A 172 8.98 -1.98 8.62
C LYS A 172 9.26 -2.97 7.47
N ARG A 173 8.21 -3.57 6.90
CA ARG A 173 8.29 -4.50 5.77
C ARG A 173 7.83 -3.87 4.45
N TYR A 174 7.49 -2.58 4.47
CA TYR A 174 7.24 -1.84 3.23
C TYR A 174 8.55 -1.69 2.47
N ASP A 175 8.57 -2.06 1.19
CA ASP A 175 9.77 -2.06 0.38
C ASP A 175 9.53 -1.33 -0.94
N SER A 176 10.44 -0.43 -1.30
CA SER A 176 10.41 0.31 -2.56
C SER A 176 10.53 -0.57 -3.80
N VAL A 177 11.06 -1.79 -3.65
CA VAL A 177 11.13 -2.79 -4.73
C VAL A 177 9.73 -3.13 -5.27
N PHE A 178 8.66 -3.00 -4.46
CA PHE A 178 7.28 -3.23 -4.88
C PHE A 178 6.59 -2.01 -5.49
N ILE A 179 7.33 -0.91 -5.66
CA ILE A 179 6.86 0.28 -6.38
C ILE A 179 7.29 0.19 -7.84
N SER A 180 6.38 0.51 -8.74
CA SER A 180 6.64 0.58 -10.17
C SER A 180 6.07 1.88 -10.74
N ASN A 181 6.95 2.83 -11.03
CA ASN A 181 6.60 4.04 -11.77
C ASN A 181 6.57 3.70 -13.26
N VAL A 182 5.51 4.05 -13.93
CA VAL A 182 5.33 3.85 -15.37
C VAL A 182 5.38 5.20 -16.05
N THR A 183 6.38 5.39 -16.92
CA THR A 183 6.63 6.64 -17.63
C THR A 183 6.79 6.34 -19.12
N ILE A 184 6.09 7.07 -19.98
CA ILE A 184 6.34 7.05 -21.42
C ILE A 184 7.50 7.99 -21.70
N VAL A 185 8.49 7.49 -22.43
CA VAL A 185 9.64 8.25 -22.88
C VAL A 185 9.50 8.47 -24.39
N GLU A 186 9.42 9.72 -24.80
CA GLU A 186 9.20 10.15 -26.18
C GLU A 186 10.26 11.17 -26.61
N PRO A 187 10.55 11.31 -27.92
CA PRO A 187 11.36 12.43 -28.39
C PRO A 187 10.62 13.75 -28.15
N ILE A 188 11.36 14.82 -27.91
CA ILE A 188 10.77 16.17 -27.92
C ILE A 188 10.29 16.42 -29.35
N LYS A 189 9.00 16.74 -29.49
CA LYS A 189 8.46 17.20 -30.79
C LYS A 189 9.03 18.58 -31.06
N GLU A 190 9.84 18.71 -32.09
CA GLU A 190 10.19 20.03 -32.64
C GLU A 190 8.87 20.72 -33.03
N GLN A 191 8.62 21.87 -32.44
CA GLN A 191 7.47 22.74 -32.76
C GLN A 191 7.79 23.54 -34.02
#